data_be7d3e8ec0cb81e52be1f6ac2a053433
#
_entry.id   be7d3e8ec0cb81e52be1f6ac2a053433
#
_cell.length_a   1.000
_cell.length_b   1.000
_cell.length_c   1.000
_cell.angle_alpha   90.00
_cell.angle_beta   90.00
_cell.angle_gamma   90.00
#
_symmetry.space_group_name_H-M   'P 1'
#
loop_
_entity.id
_entity.type
_entity.pdbx_description
1 polymer ?
#
loop_
_entity_poly.entity_id
_entity_poly.type
_entity_poly.pdbx_seq_one_letter_code
_entity_poly.pdbx_strand_id
1 'polypeptide(L)'
;PDLSFLGDLQGLLISVAPTRRNEAYGDVFERGMRSLAAALRRRISTQPLHITYISSVSVYGDQRGEEVNESAALDTRSPVNSMLATAEELMLDIDRPDTSICVLRLGGIYGPGRDMVGMIREAAGQQVPKNGNAINAWSSLVDIARGVQFACDQRLSGVYNLVDDMQLSRRELSTLICDQEGLPPVLWNHTSSPTDRGMNARVSNQKIKDAGFQLVSPSMLQPVTA
;
A
#
# COMPACT_ATOMS: atom_id res chain seq x y z
N PRO A 1 1.48 22.79 -14.91
CA PRO A 1 0.89 21.92 -15.90
C PRO A 1 -0.58 22.28 -16.11
N ASP A 2 -1.06 22.18 -17.35
CA ASP A 2 -2.49 22.30 -17.66
C ASP A 2 -3.21 21.04 -17.18
N LEU A 3 -4.15 21.22 -16.25
CA LEU A 3 -4.99 20.15 -15.69
C LEU A 3 -6.49 20.44 -15.95
N SER A 4 -6.79 21.20 -16.99
CA SER A 4 -8.17 21.56 -17.37
C SER A 4 -9.03 20.33 -17.67
N PHE A 5 -8.42 19.22 -18.14
CA PHE A 5 -9.10 17.94 -18.37
C PHE A 5 -9.75 17.33 -17.14
N LEU A 6 -9.35 17.75 -15.92
CA LEU A 6 -9.96 17.26 -14.69
C LEU A 6 -11.43 17.74 -14.52
N GLY A 7 -11.87 18.73 -15.30
CA GLY A 7 -13.22 19.29 -15.21
C GLY A 7 -14.34 18.25 -15.37
N ASP A 8 -14.21 17.34 -16.31
CA ASP A 8 -15.25 16.39 -16.71
C ASP A 8 -15.13 15.00 -16.08
N LEU A 9 -14.11 14.78 -15.24
CA LEU A 9 -13.88 13.48 -14.61
C LEU A 9 -14.90 13.21 -13.49
N GLN A 10 -15.38 11.98 -13.44
CA GLN A 10 -16.18 11.44 -12.31
C GLN A 10 -15.35 10.54 -11.40
N GLY A 11 -14.24 9.99 -11.88
CA GLY A 11 -13.31 9.16 -11.13
C GLY A 11 -11.86 9.49 -11.49
N LEU A 12 -10.99 9.54 -10.49
CA LEU A 12 -9.55 9.75 -10.63
C LEU A 12 -8.79 8.76 -9.75
N LEU A 13 -8.02 7.86 -10.40
CA LEU A 13 -7.07 7.01 -9.69
C LEU A 13 -5.68 7.66 -9.74
N ILE A 14 -5.10 7.90 -8.57
CA ILE A 14 -3.74 8.39 -8.40
C ILE A 14 -2.88 7.22 -7.92
N SER A 15 -2.10 6.62 -8.84
CA SER A 15 -1.18 5.53 -8.57
C SER A 15 0.20 5.92 -9.09
N VAL A 16 0.92 6.71 -8.30
CA VAL A 16 2.22 7.27 -8.68
C VAL A 16 3.33 6.67 -7.83
N ALA A 17 4.46 6.41 -8.47
CA ALA A 17 5.69 5.98 -7.81
C ALA A 17 6.89 6.53 -8.58
N PRO A 18 8.02 6.82 -7.91
CA PRO A 18 9.27 7.17 -8.60
C PRO A 18 9.72 6.01 -9.50
N THR A 19 10.08 6.31 -10.74
CA THR A 19 10.52 5.30 -11.72
C THR A 19 11.95 4.81 -11.47
N ARG A 20 12.77 5.60 -10.80
CA ARG A 20 14.15 5.26 -10.41
C ARG A 20 14.38 5.54 -8.93
N ARG A 21 15.19 4.69 -8.27
CA ARG A 21 15.51 4.84 -6.84
C ARG A 21 16.13 6.18 -6.44
N ASN A 22 16.71 6.93 -7.40
CA ASN A 22 17.37 8.22 -7.19
C ASN A 22 16.58 9.41 -7.73
N GLU A 23 15.47 9.19 -8.43
CA GLU A 23 14.55 10.27 -8.76
C GLU A 23 13.84 10.67 -7.47
N ALA A 24 13.91 11.96 -7.21
CA ALA A 24 13.51 12.50 -5.94
C ALA A 24 12.07 12.10 -5.61
N TYR A 25 11.89 11.24 -4.61
CA TYR A 25 10.59 10.99 -4.00
C TYR A 25 9.85 12.31 -3.75
N GLY A 26 10.58 13.38 -3.38
CA GLY A 26 10.06 14.72 -3.23
C GLY A 26 9.43 15.30 -4.50
N ASP A 27 9.95 14.98 -5.68
CA ASP A 27 9.36 15.49 -6.93
C ASP A 27 7.98 14.90 -7.21
N VAL A 28 7.80 13.62 -6.91
CA VAL A 28 6.52 12.91 -7.12
C VAL A 28 5.56 13.21 -5.97
N PHE A 29 5.96 12.92 -4.73
CA PHE A 29 5.06 12.94 -3.57
C PHE A 29 4.88 14.32 -2.94
N GLU A 30 5.82 15.25 -3.11
CA GLU A 30 5.63 16.61 -2.61
C GLU A 30 5.20 17.56 -3.73
N ARG A 31 6.05 17.81 -4.72
CA ARG A 31 5.76 18.81 -5.77
C ARG A 31 4.61 18.38 -6.66
N GLY A 32 4.61 17.12 -7.12
CA GLY A 32 3.56 16.56 -7.97
C GLY A 32 2.21 16.56 -7.27
N MET A 33 2.15 16.05 -6.03
CA MET A 33 0.92 15.98 -5.27
C MET A 33 0.39 17.36 -4.87
N ARG A 34 1.28 18.32 -4.50
CA ARG A 34 0.86 19.72 -4.24
C ARG A 34 0.24 20.37 -5.48
N SER A 35 0.85 20.16 -6.66
CA SER A 35 0.34 20.72 -7.91
C SER A 35 -1.02 20.11 -8.26
N LEU A 36 -1.19 18.81 -8.09
CA LEU A 36 -2.45 18.10 -8.32
C LEU A 36 -3.53 18.56 -7.34
N ALA A 37 -3.24 18.61 -6.04
CA ALA A 37 -4.17 19.07 -5.03
C ALA A 37 -4.63 20.52 -5.30
N ALA A 38 -3.72 21.40 -5.68
CA ALA A 38 -4.03 22.78 -6.04
C ALA A 38 -4.95 22.87 -7.27
N ALA A 39 -4.78 22.00 -8.25
CA ALA A 39 -5.64 21.93 -9.43
C ALA A 39 -7.03 21.37 -9.08
N LEU A 40 -7.10 20.32 -8.27
CA LEU A 40 -8.34 19.71 -7.81
C LEU A 40 -9.18 20.70 -6.97
N ARG A 41 -8.55 21.48 -6.10
CA ARG A 41 -9.24 22.55 -5.33
C ARG A 41 -9.85 23.63 -6.24
N ARG A 42 -9.23 23.90 -7.40
CA ARG A 42 -9.68 24.90 -8.39
C ARG A 42 -10.57 24.32 -9.48
N ARG A 43 -10.85 23.01 -9.43
CA ARG A 43 -11.66 22.35 -10.45
C ARG A 43 -13.01 23.06 -10.59
N ILE A 44 -13.37 23.45 -11.82
CA ILE A 44 -14.65 24.03 -12.16
C ILE A 44 -15.48 22.92 -12.79
N SER A 45 -16.39 22.33 -12.02
CA SER A 45 -17.34 21.32 -12.48
C SER A 45 -18.41 21.14 -11.42
N THR A 46 -19.61 20.80 -11.84
CA THR A 46 -20.72 20.39 -10.98
C THR A 46 -20.87 18.88 -10.89
N GLN A 47 -20.05 18.14 -11.67
CA GLN A 47 -20.08 16.67 -11.67
C GLN A 47 -19.38 16.14 -10.41
N PRO A 48 -19.98 15.19 -9.69
CA PRO A 48 -19.34 14.55 -8.56
C PRO A 48 -18.06 13.84 -8.99
N LEU A 49 -16.99 14.00 -8.20
CA LEU A 49 -15.70 13.36 -8.42
C LEU A 49 -15.40 12.38 -7.28
N HIS A 50 -14.98 11.16 -7.61
CA HIS A 50 -14.33 10.25 -6.66
C HIS A 50 -12.83 10.20 -6.94
N ILE A 51 -12.02 10.33 -5.90
CA ILE A 51 -10.56 10.22 -5.99
C ILE A 51 -10.11 9.02 -5.15
N THR A 52 -9.42 8.08 -5.78
CA THR A 52 -8.70 7.01 -5.08
C THR A 52 -7.19 7.29 -5.17
N TYR A 53 -6.55 7.48 -4.03
CA TYR A 53 -5.09 7.63 -3.94
C TYR A 53 -4.46 6.37 -3.37
N ILE A 54 -3.51 5.79 -4.12
CA ILE A 54 -2.75 4.61 -3.69
C ILE A 54 -1.57 5.07 -2.84
N SER A 55 -1.59 4.68 -1.58
CA SER A 55 -0.52 4.88 -0.60
C SER A 55 0.08 3.54 -0.15
N SER A 56 0.83 3.52 0.94
CA SER A 56 1.52 2.34 1.44
C SER A 56 1.40 2.21 2.95
N VAL A 57 1.18 0.99 3.45
CA VAL A 57 1.25 0.68 4.89
C VAL A 57 2.63 0.92 5.51
N SER A 58 3.67 1.13 4.68
CA SER A 58 5.00 1.48 5.20
C SER A 58 5.00 2.75 6.05
N VAL A 59 3.99 3.61 5.89
CA VAL A 59 3.80 4.82 6.72
C VAL A 59 3.69 4.52 8.22
N TYR A 60 3.31 3.31 8.58
CA TYR A 60 3.25 2.90 10.01
C TYR A 60 4.64 2.64 10.60
N GLY A 61 5.64 2.30 9.78
CA GLY A 61 7.00 1.98 10.24
C GLY A 61 7.08 0.73 11.08
N ASP A 62 8.05 0.72 12.02
CA ASP A 62 8.23 -0.39 12.97
C ASP A 62 7.34 -0.18 14.20
N GLN A 63 6.28 -0.94 14.29
CA GLN A 63 5.37 -1.03 15.44
C GLN A 63 5.68 -2.27 16.31
N ARG A 64 6.89 -2.84 16.21
CA ARG A 64 7.35 -4.02 16.98
C ARG A 64 6.46 -5.25 16.81
N GLY A 65 5.80 -5.38 15.65
CA GLY A 65 4.87 -6.48 15.37
C GLY A 65 3.50 -6.33 16.02
N GLU A 66 3.21 -5.19 16.63
CA GLU A 66 1.87 -4.91 17.19
C GLU A 66 0.83 -4.71 16.09
N GLU A 67 -0.43 -4.83 16.46
CA GLU A 67 -1.55 -4.56 15.56
C GLU A 67 -1.75 -3.05 15.37
N VAL A 68 -1.96 -2.64 14.12
CA VAL A 68 -2.25 -1.27 13.74
C VAL A 68 -3.45 -1.20 12.80
N ASN A 69 -4.21 -0.13 12.94
CA ASN A 69 -5.29 0.23 12.04
C ASN A 69 -5.08 1.65 11.48
N GLU A 70 -6.04 2.18 10.74
CA GLU A 70 -5.94 3.46 10.06
C GLU A 70 -5.80 4.67 11.00
N SER A 71 -6.13 4.51 12.29
CA SER A 71 -5.98 5.55 13.32
C SER A 71 -4.60 5.54 14.01
N ALA A 72 -3.75 4.55 13.71
CA ALA A 72 -2.43 4.45 14.31
C ALA A 72 -1.52 5.61 13.89
N ALA A 73 -0.63 6.02 14.79
CA ALA A 73 0.36 7.06 14.51
C ALA A 73 1.30 6.63 13.36
N LEU A 74 1.60 7.57 12.46
CA LEU A 74 2.50 7.34 11.34
C LEU A 74 3.96 7.57 11.76
N ASP A 75 4.87 6.75 11.24
CA ASP A 75 6.32 6.92 11.44
C ASP A 75 6.89 7.91 10.41
N THR A 76 6.98 9.16 10.78
CA THR A 76 7.54 10.23 9.95
C THR A 76 9.06 10.40 10.09
N ARG A 77 9.75 9.53 10.84
CA ARG A 77 11.23 9.55 10.97
C ARG A 77 11.91 9.14 9.66
N SER A 78 11.30 8.22 8.92
CA SER A 78 11.74 7.90 7.57
C SER A 78 11.34 9.02 6.61
N PRO A 79 12.28 9.61 5.83
CA PRO A 79 11.94 10.64 4.84
C PRO A 79 10.88 10.18 3.83
N VAL A 80 10.93 8.91 3.40
CA VAL A 80 9.96 8.35 2.47
C VAL A 80 8.57 8.26 3.11
N ASN A 81 8.47 7.79 4.35
CA ASN A 81 7.20 7.71 5.06
C ASN A 81 6.62 9.10 5.33
N SER A 82 7.47 10.08 5.68
CA SER A 82 7.06 11.48 5.85
C SER A 82 6.46 12.05 4.55
N MET A 83 7.10 11.82 3.40
CA MET A 83 6.59 12.27 2.10
C MET A 83 5.27 11.60 1.74
N LEU A 84 5.12 10.30 2.00
CA LEU A 84 3.87 9.58 1.78
C LEU A 84 2.74 10.13 2.67
N ALA A 85 3.01 10.34 3.96
CA ALA A 85 2.05 10.92 4.90
C ALA A 85 1.61 12.33 4.45
N THR A 86 2.57 13.19 4.06
CA THR A 86 2.26 14.51 3.52
C THR A 86 1.39 14.43 2.25
N ALA A 87 1.65 13.46 1.38
CA ALA A 87 0.84 13.27 0.17
C ALA A 87 -0.59 12.82 0.50
N GLU A 88 -0.77 11.95 1.50
CA GLU A 88 -2.10 11.57 2.01
C GLU A 88 -2.85 12.79 2.55
N GLU A 89 -2.21 13.59 3.41
CA GLU A 89 -2.78 14.82 3.97
C GLU A 89 -3.21 15.79 2.88
N LEU A 90 -2.34 16.03 1.87
CA LEU A 90 -2.66 16.93 0.76
C LEU A 90 -3.91 16.51 -0.02
N MET A 91 -4.17 15.22 -0.15
CA MET A 91 -5.37 14.70 -0.80
C MET A 91 -6.57 14.83 0.11
N LEU A 92 -6.48 14.40 1.36
CA LEU A 92 -7.58 14.42 2.33
C LEU A 92 -8.04 15.86 2.66
N ASP A 93 -7.14 16.84 2.58
CA ASP A 93 -7.43 18.26 2.77
C ASP A 93 -8.13 18.94 1.59
N ILE A 94 -8.50 18.20 0.55
CA ILE A 94 -9.30 18.75 -0.54
C ILE A 94 -10.75 18.87 -0.06
N ASP A 95 -11.09 20.04 0.46
CA ASP A 95 -12.44 20.35 0.95
C ASP A 95 -13.36 20.78 -0.21
N ARG A 96 -14.12 19.82 -0.74
CA ARG A 96 -15.11 20.05 -1.80
C ARG A 96 -16.33 19.15 -1.59
N PRO A 97 -17.55 19.71 -1.53
CA PRO A 97 -18.78 18.95 -1.23
C PRO A 97 -19.13 17.93 -2.34
N ASP A 98 -18.63 18.15 -3.57
CA ASP A 98 -18.84 17.29 -4.74
C ASP A 98 -17.76 16.18 -4.87
N THR A 99 -16.80 16.09 -3.95
CA THR A 99 -15.65 15.22 -4.07
C THR A 99 -15.53 14.26 -2.88
N SER A 100 -15.45 12.95 -3.15
CA SER A 100 -15.09 11.93 -2.17
C SER A 100 -13.64 11.48 -2.39
N ILE A 101 -12.89 11.29 -1.32
CA ILE A 101 -11.46 10.96 -1.40
C ILE A 101 -11.17 9.75 -0.53
N CYS A 102 -10.68 8.70 -1.17
CA CYS A 102 -10.27 7.46 -0.54
C CYS A 102 -8.74 7.29 -0.68
N VAL A 103 -8.05 7.10 0.42
CA VAL A 103 -6.65 6.69 0.45
C VAL A 103 -6.61 5.20 0.72
N LEU A 104 -6.06 4.42 -0.21
CA LEU A 104 -5.83 2.98 -0.04
C LEU A 104 -4.35 2.75 0.30
N ARG A 105 -4.06 2.36 1.53
CA ARG A 105 -2.72 1.95 1.97
C ARG A 105 -2.51 0.48 1.61
N LEU A 106 -1.59 0.22 0.69
CA LEU A 106 -1.25 -1.12 0.23
C LEU A 106 -0.05 -1.69 0.96
N GLY A 107 -0.04 -3.01 1.15
CA GLY A 107 1.11 -3.79 1.58
C GLY A 107 2.10 -4.07 0.45
N GLY A 108 2.98 -5.05 0.66
CA GLY A 108 3.81 -5.61 -0.40
C GLY A 108 2.92 -6.25 -1.46
N ILE A 109 3.10 -5.83 -2.72
CA ILE A 109 2.21 -6.26 -3.81
C ILE A 109 2.67 -7.61 -4.35
N TYR A 110 1.74 -8.56 -4.49
CA TYR A 110 1.96 -9.86 -5.14
C TYR A 110 0.88 -10.19 -6.16
N GLY A 111 1.14 -11.17 -7.03
CA GLY A 111 0.22 -11.62 -8.06
C GLY A 111 0.89 -11.73 -9.44
N PRO A 112 0.14 -11.68 -10.55
CA PRO A 112 0.70 -11.79 -11.89
C PRO A 112 1.85 -10.80 -12.14
N GLY A 113 3.02 -11.32 -12.55
CA GLY A 113 4.24 -10.53 -12.74
C GLY A 113 4.97 -10.11 -11.45
N ARG A 114 4.49 -10.51 -10.27
CA ARG A 114 5.10 -10.27 -8.95
C ARG A 114 5.02 -11.55 -8.10
N ASP A 115 5.74 -12.56 -8.51
CA ASP A 115 5.78 -13.89 -7.86
C ASP A 115 6.63 -13.85 -6.58
N MET A 116 6.00 -13.49 -5.46
CA MET A 116 6.65 -13.45 -4.16
C MET A 116 7.03 -14.85 -3.66
N VAL A 117 6.23 -15.86 -3.98
CA VAL A 117 6.52 -17.25 -3.61
C VAL A 117 7.75 -17.74 -4.38
N GLY A 118 7.84 -17.45 -5.68
CA GLY A 118 9.02 -17.73 -6.50
C GLY A 118 10.28 -17.03 -5.97
N MET A 119 10.18 -15.77 -5.56
CA MET A 119 11.32 -15.06 -4.95
C MET A 119 11.81 -15.72 -3.65
N ILE A 120 10.91 -16.29 -2.84
CA ILE A 120 11.27 -17.02 -1.63
C ILE A 120 11.96 -18.34 -1.98
N ARG A 121 11.48 -19.07 -3.00
CA ARG A 121 12.13 -20.28 -3.54
C ARG A 121 13.57 -19.99 -3.99
N GLU A 122 13.76 -18.91 -4.73
CA GLU A 122 15.08 -18.47 -5.18
C GLU A 122 16.00 -18.10 -4.01
N ALA A 123 15.46 -17.61 -2.91
CA ALA A 123 16.22 -17.27 -1.71
C ALA A 123 16.51 -18.48 -0.79
N ALA A 124 15.95 -19.65 -1.07
CA ALA A 124 16.13 -20.85 -0.26
C ALA A 124 17.63 -21.23 -0.16
N GLY A 125 18.12 -21.46 1.07
CA GLY A 125 19.52 -21.73 1.36
C GLY A 125 20.46 -20.53 1.28
N GLN A 126 19.97 -19.35 0.89
CA GLN A 126 20.78 -18.15 0.74
C GLN A 126 20.64 -17.19 1.95
N GLN A 127 21.68 -16.35 2.16
CA GLN A 127 21.61 -15.27 3.13
C GLN A 127 20.86 -14.06 2.56
N VAL A 128 19.80 -13.64 3.27
CA VAL A 128 19.03 -12.45 2.92
C VAL A 128 19.25 -11.37 3.98
N PRO A 129 19.81 -10.19 3.61
CA PRO A 129 20.15 -9.13 4.55
C PRO A 129 18.89 -8.32 4.95
N LYS A 130 17.97 -8.97 5.65
CA LYS A 130 16.73 -8.38 6.18
C LYS A 130 16.37 -9.00 7.52
N ASN A 131 15.58 -8.26 8.31
CA ASN A 131 15.01 -8.79 9.54
C ASN A 131 13.94 -9.85 9.22
N GLY A 132 14.27 -11.13 9.44
CA GLY A 132 13.35 -12.26 9.24
C GLY A 132 12.15 -12.24 10.19
N ASN A 133 12.26 -11.59 11.35
CA ASN A 133 11.18 -11.54 12.34
C ASN A 133 10.19 -10.40 12.07
N ALA A 134 10.50 -9.50 11.12
CA ALA A 134 9.58 -8.42 10.77
C ALA A 134 8.32 -8.97 10.08
N ILE A 135 7.17 -8.54 10.57
CA ILE A 135 5.85 -8.85 10.01
C ILE A 135 5.56 -7.85 8.89
N ASN A 136 5.23 -8.38 7.72
CA ASN A 136 4.84 -7.59 6.57
C ASN A 136 3.37 -7.81 6.25
N ALA A 137 2.69 -6.74 5.87
CA ALA A 137 1.38 -6.84 5.25
C ALA A 137 1.54 -6.98 3.73
N TRP A 138 0.60 -7.64 3.09
CA TRP A 138 0.62 -7.95 1.67
C TRP A 138 -0.69 -7.55 0.99
N SER A 139 -0.64 -7.30 -0.32
CA SER A 139 -1.80 -6.94 -1.12
C SER A 139 -1.76 -7.66 -2.46
N SER A 140 -2.80 -8.41 -2.77
CA SER A 140 -2.97 -9.07 -4.06
C SER A 140 -3.28 -8.05 -5.15
N LEU A 141 -2.67 -8.16 -6.33
CA LEU A 141 -3.00 -7.32 -7.48
C LEU A 141 -4.48 -7.41 -7.86
N VAL A 142 -5.09 -8.57 -7.69
CA VAL A 142 -6.53 -8.76 -7.98
C VAL A 142 -7.37 -7.97 -6.99
N ASP A 143 -7.07 -8.07 -5.69
CA ASP A 143 -7.82 -7.33 -4.67
C ASP A 143 -7.53 -5.83 -4.72
N ILE A 144 -6.34 -5.40 -5.15
CA ILE A 144 -6.07 -3.98 -5.40
C ILE A 144 -7.00 -3.44 -6.48
N ALA A 145 -7.11 -4.12 -7.63
CA ALA A 145 -7.99 -3.68 -8.71
C ALA A 145 -9.47 -3.64 -8.28
N ARG A 146 -9.92 -4.68 -7.57
CA ARG A 146 -11.29 -4.75 -7.02
C ARG A 146 -11.53 -3.69 -5.94
N GLY A 147 -10.54 -3.45 -5.08
CA GLY A 147 -10.62 -2.44 -4.02
C GLY A 147 -10.70 -1.02 -4.57
N VAL A 148 -9.99 -0.71 -5.65
CA VAL A 148 -10.11 0.58 -6.36
C VAL A 148 -11.51 0.74 -6.95
N GLN A 149 -12.02 -0.30 -7.63
CA GLN A 149 -13.38 -0.27 -8.17
C GLN A 149 -14.42 -0.11 -7.05
N PHE A 150 -14.30 -0.89 -5.98
CA PHE A 150 -15.19 -0.82 -4.81
C PHE A 150 -15.17 0.57 -4.17
N ALA A 151 -13.98 1.17 -3.98
CA ALA A 151 -13.85 2.51 -3.42
C ALA A 151 -14.57 3.55 -4.27
N CYS A 152 -14.47 3.42 -5.59
CA CYS A 152 -15.16 4.29 -6.54
C CYS A 152 -16.69 4.11 -6.49
N ASP A 153 -17.18 2.86 -6.55
CA ASP A 153 -18.60 2.53 -6.59
C ASP A 153 -19.32 2.93 -5.30
N GLN A 154 -18.66 2.72 -4.16
CA GLN A 154 -19.20 3.09 -2.84
C GLN A 154 -18.87 4.54 -2.44
N ARG A 155 -18.13 5.26 -3.28
CA ARG A 155 -17.64 6.63 -2.99
C ARG A 155 -17.00 6.71 -1.60
N LEU A 156 -16.15 5.76 -1.25
CA LEU A 156 -15.51 5.70 0.06
C LEU A 156 -14.75 7.00 0.36
N SER A 157 -14.74 7.41 1.61
CA SER A 157 -14.00 8.59 2.08
C SER A 157 -13.12 8.25 3.27
N GLY A 158 -11.92 8.85 3.29
CA GLY A 158 -10.91 8.64 4.32
C GLY A 158 -9.87 7.59 3.97
N VAL A 159 -9.17 7.08 4.98
CA VAL A 159 -8.07 6.11 4.81
C VAL A 159 -8.59 4.70 5.05
N TYR A 160 -8.11 3.75 4.24
CA TYR A 160 -8.38 2.32 4.35
C TYR A 160 -7.12 1.51 4.09
N ASN A 161 -6.85 0.51 4.92
CA ASN A 161 -5.82 -0.48 4.65
C ASN A 161 -6.39 -1.55 3.72
N LEU A 162 -5.78 -1.72 2.56
CA LEU A 162 -6.13 -2.77 1.60
C LEU A 162 -5.00 -3.80 1.56
N VAL A 163 -5.02 -4.69 2.55
CA VAL A 163 -4.08 -5.79 2.72
C VAL A 163 -4.82 -7.11 2.86
N ASP A 164 -4.13 -8.22 2.62
CA ASP A 164 -4.67 -9.56 2.83
C ASP A 164 -4.72 -9.94 4.33
N ASP A 165 -5.20 -11.15 4.63
CA ASP A 165 -5.35 -11.63 6.02
C ASP A 165 -4.07 -12.29 6.57
N MET A 166 -3.01 -12.36 5.77
CA MET A 166 -1.78 -13.02 6.16
C MET A 166 -0.92 -12.12 7.06
N GLN A 167 -0.76 -12.51 8.33
CA GLN A 167 -0.06 -11.76 9.37
C GLN A 167 1.25 -12.45 9.78
N LEU A 168 1.99 -13.01 8.81
CA LEU A 168 3.23 -13.75 9.03
C LEU A 168 4.47 -12.85 8.97
N SER A 169 5.47 -13.16 9.79
CA SER A 169 6.82 -12.64 9.60
C SER A 169 7.44 -13.20 8.32
N ARG A 170 8.51 -12.55 7.83
CA ARG A 170 9.26 -13.06 6.67
C ARG A 170 9.79 -14.46 6.91
N ARG A 171 10.23 -14.74 8.13
CA ARG A 171 10.74 -16.07 8.51
C ARG A 171 9.64 -17.12 8.48
N GLU A 172 8.50 -16.86 9.12
CA GLU A 172 7.37 -17.78 9.13
C GLU A 172 6.87 -18.09 7.72
N LEU A 173 6.69 -17.05 6.88
CA LEU A 173 6.28 -17.22 5.50
C LEU A 173 7.29 -18.06 4.69
N SER A 174 8.59 -17.73 4.79
CA SER A 174 9.62 -18.49 4.06
C SER A 174 9.75 -19.92 4.56
N THR A 175 9.64 -20.16 5.88
CA THR A 175 9.67 -21.50 6.46
C THR A 175 8.51 -22.34 5.92
N LEU A 176 7.28 -21.80 5.92
CA LEU A 176 6.12 -22.54 5.38
C LEU A 176 6.34 -22.97 3.92
N ILE A 177 6.84 -22.06 3.07
CA ILE A 177 7.09 -22.37 1.66
C ILE A 177 8.21 -23.38 1.51
N CYS A 178 9.33 -23.19 2.20
CA CYS A 178 10.48 -24.10 2.11
C CYS A 178 10.13 -25.52 2.61
N ASP A 179 9.42 -25.62 3.73
CA ASP A 179 9.02 -26.91 4.30
C ASP A 179 8.04 -27.66 3.39
N GLN A 180 7.07 -26.97 2.79
CA GLN A 180 6.11 -27.56 1.85
C GLN A 180 6.81 -28.13 0.59
N GLU A 181 7.90 -27.53 0.18
CA GLU A 181 8.59 -27.89 -1.08
C GLU A 181 9.89 -28.65 -0.84
N GLY A 182 10.25 -28.98 0.41
CA GLY A 182 11.49 -29.68 0.75
C GLY A 182 12.75 -28.88 0.43
N LEU A 183 12.67 -27.55 0.48
CA LEU A 183 13.77 -26.64 0.20
C LEU A 183 14.55 -26.29 1.49
N PRO A 184 15.86 -25.95 1.39
CA PRO A 184 16.61 -25.45 2.53
C PRO A 184 16.04 -24.12 3.03
N PRO A 185 16.11 -23.82 4.35
CA PRO A 185 15.56 -22.59 4.90
C PRO A 185 16.28 -21.34 4.38
N VAL A 186 15.56 -20.23 4.26
CA VAL A 186 16.16 -18.92 4.00
C VAL A 186 16.93 -18.45 5.23
N LEU A 187 18.17 -18.03 5.05
CA LEU A 187 19.04 -17.56 6.12
C LEU A 187 18.91 -16.05 6.30
N TRP A 188 18.01 -15.64 7.20
CA TRP A 188 17.79 -14.22 7.49
C TRP A 188 18.93 -13.64 8.32
N ASN A 189 19.58 -12.60 7.77
CA ASN A 189 20.63 -11.87 8.46
C ASN A 189 20.10 -10.48 8.87
N HIS A 190 20.16 -10.18 10.17
CA HIS A 190 19.54 -9.01 10.82
C HIS A 190 20.19 -7.66 10.45
N THR A 191 20.83 -7.50 9.31
CA THR A 191 21.37 -6.23 8.90
C THR A 191 20.26 -5.33 8.36
N SER A 192 20.03 -4.19 9.01
CA SER A 192 19.17 -3.14 8.47
C SER A 192 19.75 -2.62 7.16
N SER A 193 19.01 -2.78 6.07
CA SER A 193 19.36 -2.13 4.81
C SER A 193 18.89 -0.67 4.83
N PRO A 194 19.66 0.28 4.31
CA PRO A 194 19.20 1.67 4.14
C PRO A 194 17.94 1.80 3.27
N THR A 195 17.60 0.75 2.53
CA THR A 195 16.39 0.67 1.70
C THR A 195 15.23 -0.05 2.40
N ASP A 196 15.44 -0.57 3.62
CA ASP A 196 14.37 -1.17 4.41
C ASP A 196 13.52 -0.02 5.00
N ARG A 197 12.24 0.02 4.63
CA ARG A 197 11.30 1.02 5.15
C ARG A 197 10.91 0.76 6.61
N GLY A 198 11.53 -0.24 7.24
CA GLY A 198 11.33 -0.55 8.65
C GLY A 198 9.93 -1.05 9.01
N MET A 199 9.14 -1.52 8.03
CA MET A 199 7.80 -2.04 8.29
C MET A 199 7.87 -3.31 9.13
N ASN A 200 7.19 -3.28 10.28
CA ASN A 200 7.03 -4.41 11.19
C ASN A 200 5.75 -4.21 12.02
N ALA A 201 4.61 -4.59 11.47
CA ALA A 201 3.30 -4.46 12.10
C ALA A 201 2.30 -5.46 11.54
N ARG A 202 1.31 -5.84 12.34
CA ARG A 202 0.09 -6.51 11.89
C ARG A 202 -0.91 -5.44 11.48
N VAL A 203 -1.13 -5.30 10.19
CA VAL A 203 -2.01 -4.26 9.66
C VAL A 203 -3.43 -4.79 9.54
N SER A 204 -4.34 -4.21 10.30
CA SER A 204 -5.76 -4.54 10.23
C SER A 204 -6.38 -4.04 8.92
N ASN A 205 -7.13 -4.92 8.25
CA ASN A 205 -7.97 -4.59 7.08
C ASN A 205 -9.45 -4.56 7.44
N GLN A 206 -9.77 -4.53 8.74
CA GLN A 206 -11.15 -4.66 9.23
C GLN A 206 -12.04 -3.53 8.72
N LYS A 207 -11.52 -2.30 8.67
CA LYS A 207 -12.31 -1.14 8.23
C LYS A 207 -12.84 -1.27 6.80
N ILE A 208 -12.03 -1.77 5.86
CA ILE A 208 -12.50 -1.95 4.48
C ILE A 208 -13.49 -3.14 4.37
N LYS A 209 -13.30 -4.18 5.19
CA LYS A 209 -14.26 -5.30 5.31
C LYS A 209 -15.59 -4.84 5.90
N ASP A 210 -15.58 -4.00 6.93
CA ASP A 210 -16.79 -3.42 7.53
C ASP A 210 -17.54 -2.52 6.55
N ALA A 211 -16.82 -1.90 5.59
CA ALA A 211 -17.43 -1.18 4.48
C ALA A 211 -18.08 -2.10 3.43
N GLY A 212 -17.89 -3.42 3.52
CA GLY A 212 -18.47 -4.44 2.64
C GLY A 212 -17.51 -5.04 1.61
N PHE A 213 -16.22 -4.69 1.62
CA PHE A 213 -15.25 -5.30 0.72
C PHE A 213 -14.90 -6.72 1.13
N GLN A 214 -14.86 -7.64 0.16
CA GLN A 214 -14.48 -9.04 0.37
C GLN A 214 -13.23 -9.35 -0.45
N LEU A 215 -12.18 -9.84 0.25
CA LEU A 215 -10.97 -10.34 -0.39
C LEU A 215 -11.28 -11.63 -1.16
N VAL A 216 -10.70 -11.76 -2.35
CA VAL A 216 -10.67 -13.04 -3.10
C VAL A 216 -9.30 -13.72 -2.99
N SER A 217 -8.32 -13.01 -2.47
CA SER A 217 -6.96 -13.52 -2.19
C SER A 217 -6.60 -13.21 -0.74
N PRO A 218 -7.17 -13.93 0.24
CA PRO A 218 -6.91 -13.66 1.66
C PRO A 218 -5.47 -14.02 2.08
N SER A 219 -4.73 -14.73 1.24
CA SER A 219 -3.31 -15.08 1.43
C SER A 219 -2.68 -15.47 0.10
N MET A 220 -1.39 -15.12 -0.10
CA MET A 220 -0.64 -15.59 -1.27
C MET A 220 -0.38 -17.10 -1.28
N LEU A 221 -0.60 -17.78 -0.17
CA LEU A 221 -0.46 -19.24 -0.01
C LEU A 221 -1.73 -20.01 -0.40
N GLN A 222 -2.82 -19.31 -0.69
CA GLN A 222 -4.09 -19.91 -1.08
C GLN A 222 -4.41 -19.57 -2.54
N PRO A 223 -5.10 -20.48 -3.26
CA PRO A 223 -5.58 -20.15 -4.59
C PRO A 223 -6.59 -18.99 -4.51
N VAL A 224 -6.62 -18.17 -5.57
CA VAL A 224 -7.62 -17.09 -5.70
C VAL A 224 -9.01 -17.72 -5.70
N THR A 225 -9.87 -17.32 -4.79
CA THR A 225 -11.27 -17.75 -4.79
C THR A 225 -12.02 -17.02 -5.90
N ALA A 226 -12.70 -17.78 -6.74
CA ALA A 226 -13.44 -17.27 -7.89
C ALA A 226 -14.69 -16.46 -7.45
#